data_ce825dc0f413f2a1d4d9e917808858f7
#
_entry.id   ce825dc0f413f2a1d4d9e917808858f7
#
_cell.length_a   1.000
_cell.length_b   1.000
_cell.length_c   1.000
_cell.angle_alpha   90.00
_cell.angle_beta   90.00
_cell.angle_gamma   90.00
#
_symmetry.space_group_name_H-M   'P 1'
#
loop_
_entity.id
_entity.type
_entity.pdbx_description
1 polymer ?
#
loop_
_entity_poly.entity_id
_entity_poly.type
_entity_poly.pdbx_seq_one_letter_code
_entity_poly.pdbx_strand_id
1 'polypeptide(L)'
;GLFRVQKFAPISVSPEQLAVLEQLAEEDMAPGELRIKNEPGALTPVNSLGEAGIEAGLDVRTIGALGEPDTINVIDGGDGSLRIDIAAARALMEAAGADPTLLPDSLDGAVVHVAVFPGVQQNWGEAYTLMQAPSPMVDYPEEIDAQALGEAALQVLGTEPQEARRIAQNIDWASTLLLPIPSEAVTFNEVLIDGVSGVALEPLDGNGGALMWQKDGVIYMLSTHNGTTAELLMLVDSIDN
;
A
#
# COMPACT_ATOMS: atom_id res chain seq x y z
N GLY A 1 16.17 -7.36 9.18
CA GLY A 1 14.80 -7.10 9.60
C GLY A 1 13.80 -7.58 8.58
N LEU A 2 12.60 -7.90 9.01
CA LEU A 2 11.50 -8.35 8.16
C LEU A 2 10.28 -7.46 8.40
N PHE A 3 9.74 -6.87 7.32
CA PHE A 3 8.50 -6.13 7.35
C PHE A 3 7.37 -6.94 6.71
N ARG A 4 6.22 -6.96 7.38
CA ARG A 4 4.95 -7.48 6.84
C ARG A 4 3.79 -6.59 7.25
N VAL A 5 2.96 -6.21 6.30
CA VAL A 5 1.82 -5.33 6.58
C VAL A 5 0.81 -6.03 7.48
N GLN A 6 0.51 -5.39 8.61
CA GLN A 6 -0.59 -5.75 9.53
C GLN A 6 -1.53 -4.57 9.76
N LYS A 7 -1.02 -3.36 9.56
CA LYS A 7 -1.77 -2.10 9.76
C LYS A 7 -1.49 -1.12 8.64
N PHE A 8 -2.42 -0.22 8.42
CA PHE A 8 -2.28 0.91 7.52
C PHE A 8 -2.26 2.22 8.31
N ALA A 9 -1.38 3.12 7.93
CA ALA A 9 -1.33 4.49 8.45
C ALA A 9 -1.58 5.48 7.30
N PRO A 10 -2.82 5.94 7.12
CA PRO A 10 -3.14 6.95 6.13
C PRO A 10 -2.48 8.28 6.49
N ILE A 11 -1.80 8.89 5.52
CA ILE A 11 -1.13 10.18 5.66
C ILE A 11 -1.67 11.12 4.59
N SER A 12 -2.26 12.23 5.00
CA SER A 12 -2.72 13.27 4.06
C SER A 12 -1.53 13.97 3.42
N VAL A 13 -1.54 14.03 2.09
CA VAL A 13 -0.50 14.71 1.29
C VAL A 13 -1.14 15.91 0.59
N SER A 14 -0.55 17.09 0.77
CA SER A 14 -1.04 18.32 0.15
C SER A 14 -0.83 18.31 -1.38
N PRO A 15 -1.61 19.08 -2.16
CA PRO A 15 -1.41 19.21 -3.59
C PRO A 15 -0.02 19.74 -3.96
N GLU A 16 0.52 20.66 -3.17
CA GLU A 16 1.85 21.22 -3.37
C GLU A 16 2.92 20.12 -3.22
N GLN A 17 2.79 19.29 -2.19
CA GLN A 17 3.73 18.19 -1.97
C GLN A 17 3.58 17.09 -3.02
N LEU A 18 2.36 16.78 -3.46
CA LEU A 18 2.14 15.85 -4.59
C LEU A 18 2.83 16.34 -5.85
N ALA A 19 2.73 17.63 -6.17
CA ALA A 19 3.41 18.22 -7.32
C ALA A 19 4.93 18.09 -7.23
N VAL A 20 5.51 18.27 -6.03
CA VAL A 20 6.94 18.04 -5.79
C VAL A 20 7.31 16.57 -6.04
N LEU A 21 6.55 15.63 -5.50
CA LEU A 21 6.82 14.20 -5.66
C LEU A 21 6.68 13.74 -7.13
N GLU A 22 5.69 14.27 -7.85
CA GLU A 22 5.52 14.03 -9.29
C GLU A 22 6.73 14.54 -10.09
N GLN A 23 7.19 15.75 -9.81
CA GLN A 23 8.38 16.31 -10.46
C GLN A 23 9.63 15.46 -10.19
N LEU A 24 9.85 15.01 -8.95
CA LEU A 24 10.98 14.14 -8.61
C LEU A 24 10.92 12.80 -9.37
N ALA A 25 9.71 12.26 -9.56
CA ALA A 25 9.52 11.06 -10.36
C ALA A 25 9.79 11.29 -11.85
N GLU A 26 9.39 12.44 -12.41
CA GLU A 26 9.68 12.83 -13.79
C GLU A 26 11.20 13.05 -14.04
N GLU A 27 11.93 13.48 -13.02
CA GLU A 27 13.39 13.66 -13.04
C GLU A 27 14.15 12.35 -12.77
N ASP A 28 13.46 11.21 -12.69
CA ASP A 28 14.01 9.90 -12.35
C ASP A 28 14.84 9.89 -11.04
N MET A 29 14.51 10.76 -10.10
CA MET A 29 15.17 10.78 -8.80
C MET A 29 14.76 9.57 -7.97
N ALA A 30 15.74 8.75 -7.65
CA ALA A 30 15.55 7.54 -6.87
C ALA A 30 16.58 7.46 -5.73
N PRO A 31 16.24 6.81 -4.61
CA PRO A 31 17.14 6.69 -3.46
C PRO A 31 18.28 5.68 -3.67
N GLY A 32 18.44 5.16 -4.88
CA GLY A 32 19.44 4.16 -5.22
C GLY A 32 19.11 3.39 -6.49
N GLU A 33 19.80 2.27 -6.68
CA GLU A 33 19.63 1.39 -7.85
C GLU A 33 18.51 0.37 -7.60
N LEU A 34 17.40 0.51 -8.34
CA LEU A 34 16.28 -0.43 -8.34
C LEU A 34 16.52 -1.54 -9.37
N ARG A 35 16.41 -2.80 -8.95
CA ARG A 35 16.44 -3.98 -9.82
C ARG A 35 15.17 -4.77 -9.65
N ILE A 36 14.35 -4.80 -10.68
CA ILE A 36 13.13 -5.61 -10.74
C ILE A 36 13.50 -6.91 -11.45
N LYS A 37 13.26 -8.04 -10.77
CA LYS A 37 13.49 -9.37 -11.34
C LYS A 37 12.23 -9.90 -12.00
N ASN A 38 11.08 -9.75 -11.34
CA ASN A 38 9.77 -10.08 -11.88
C ASN A 38 8.83 -8.89 -11.65
N GLU A 39 8.20 -8.40 -12.70
CA GLU A 39 7.25 -7.29 -12.59
C GLU A 39 5.90 -7.78 -12.06
N PRO A 40 5.37 -7.15 -10.99
CA PRO A 40 4.04 -7.49 -10.47
C PRO A 40 2.93 -6.82 -11.27
N GLY A 41 1.70 -7.31 -11.09
CA GLY A 41 0.48 -6.61 -11.45
C GLY A 41 -0.15 -6.98 -12.78
N ALA A 42 0.47 -7.84 -13.62
CA ALA A 42 -0.20 -8.35 -14.80
C ALA A 42 -1.43 -9.18 -14.42
N LEU A 43 -2.53 -9.01 -15.17
CA LEU A 43 -3.81 -9.68 -14.91
C LEU A 43 -3.97 -10.85 -15.88
N THR A 44 -4.22 -12.04 -15.33
CA THR A 44 -4.52 -13.26 -16.09
C THR A 44 -5.95 -13.70 -15.80
N PRO A 45 -6.88 -13.69 -16.77
CA PRO A 45 -8.25 -14.16 -16.56
C PRO A 45 -8.28 -15.66 -16.26
N VAL A 46 -9.15 -16.06 -15.31
CA VAL A 46 -9.40 -17.45 -14.95
C VAL A 46 -10.91 -17.72 -14.90
N ASN A 47 -11.32 -18.99 -14.88
CA ASN A 47 -12.71 -19.36 -15.05
C ASN A 47 -13.47 -19.57 -13.72
N SER A 48 -12.76 -19.67 -12.60
CA SER A 48 -13.37 -19.91 -11.31
C SER A 48 -12.52 -19.39 -10.15
N LEU A 49 -13.16 -19.16 -8.99
CA LEU A 49 -12.46 -18.81 -7.75
C LEU A 49 -11.51 -19.90 -7.29
N GLY A 50 -11.87 -21.19 -7.51
CA GLY A 50 -11.00 -22.32 -7.19
C GLY A 50 -9.72 -22.32 -8.02
N GLU A 51 -9.82 -22.05 -9.33
CA GLU A 51 -8.66 -21.89 -10.22
C GLU A 51 -7.79 -20.73 -9.78
N ALA A 52 -8.41 -19.56 -9.50
CA ALA A 52 -7.71 -18.39 -9.00
C ALA A 52 -6.93 -18.67 -7.71
N GLY A 53 -7.57 -19.36 -6.77
CA GLY A 53 -6.95 -19.74 -5.49
C GLY A 53 -5.75 -20.67 -5.66
N ILE A 54 -5.84 -21.62 -6.56
CA ILE A 54 -4.72 -22.53 -6.86
C ILE A 54 -3.56 -21.77 -7.49
N GLU A 55 -3.82 -20.92 -8.48
CA GLU A 55 -2.78 -20.17 -9.18
C GLU A 55 -2.14 -19.10 -8.29
N ALA A 56 -2.93 -18.38 -7.47
CA ALA A 56 -2.42 -17.38 -6.55
C ALA A 56 -1.84 -17.98 -5.25
N GLY A 57 -2.09 -19.27 -4.96
CA GLY A 57 -1.70 -19.88 -3.69
C GLY A 57 -2.43 -19.25 -2.49
N LEU A 58 -3.70 -18.89 -2.68
CA LEU A 58 -4.51 -18.09 -1.77
C LEU A 58 -5.85 -18.78 -1.50
N ASP A 59 -6.32 -18.74 -0.26
CA ASP A 59 -7.70 -19.08 0.06
C ASP A 59 -8.61 -17.89 -0.28
N VAL A 60 -9.27 -17.98 -1.43
CA VAL A 60 -10.01 -16.87 -2.03
C VAL A 60 -11.34 -16.68 -1.35
N ARG A 61 -11.57 -15.47 -0.83
CA ARG A 61 -12.86 -15.04 -0.26
C ARG A 61 -13.65 -14.24 -1.30
N THR A 62 -14.96 -14.23 -1.19
CA THR A 62 -15.86 -13.50 -2.10
C THR A 62 -16.97 -12.78 -1.33
N ILE A 63 -17.66 -11.85 -1.97
CA ILE A 63 -18.79 -11.12 -1.37
C ILE A 63 -20.09 -11.86 -1.70
N GLY A 64 -20.57 -12.67 -0.77
CA GLY A 64 -21.75 -13.53 -0.98
C GLY A 64 -23.00 -12.76 -1.41
N ALA A 65 -23.22 -11.56 -0.88
CA ALA A 65 -24.37 -10.71 -1.26
C ALA A 65 -24.36 -10.25 -2.72
N LEU A 66 -23.22 -10.26 -3.40
CA LEU A 66 -23.10 -9.88 -4.82
C LEU A 66 -23.26 -11.07 -5.77
N GLY A 67 -23.30 -12.31 -5.25
CA GLY A 67 -23.33 -13.51 -6.06
C GLY A 67 -21.98 -13.80 -6.74
N GLU A 68 -22.01 -14.55 -7.83
CA GLU A 68 -20.79 -14.88 -8.58
C GLU A 68 -20.23 -13.64 -9.29
N PRO A 69 -18.90 -13.41 -9.25
CA PRO A 69 -18.29 -12.33 -10.01
C PRO A 69 -18.37 -12.57 -11.53
N ASP A 70 -18.53 -11.49 -12.28
CA ASP A 70 -18.56 -11.54 -13.75
C ASP A 70 -17.19 -11.86 -14.37
N THR A 71 -16.12 -11.38 -13.71
CA THR A 71 -14.74 -11.67 -14.11
C THR A 71 -13.87 -11.93 -12.90
N ILE A 72 -12.94 -12.86 -13.08
CA ILE A 72 -11.94 -13.26 -12.08
C ILE A 72 -10.58 -13.21 -12.76
N ASN A 73 -9.64 -12.50 -12.16
CA ASN A 73 -8.27 -12.42 -12.63
C ASN A 73 -7.29 -12.81 -11.52
N VAL A 74 -6.25 -13.51 -11.88
CA VAL A 74 -5.05 -13.63 -11.04
C VAL A 74 -4.15 -12.44 -11.32
N ILE A 75 -3.66 -11.81 -10.26
CA ILE A 75 -2.71 -10.69 -10.31
C ILE A 75 -1.32 -11.27 -10.11
N ASP A 76 -0.41 -11.06 -11.05
CA ASP A 76 0.95 -11.56 -10.91
C ASP A 76 1.67 -10.92 -9.73
N GLY A 77 2.38 -11.75 -8.98
CA GLY A 77 3.35 -11.29 -7.99
C GLY A 77 4.64 -10.82 -8.65
N GLY A 78 5.53 -10.27 -7.84
CA GLY A 78 6.81 -9.80 -8.33
C GLY A 78 7.85 -9.71 -7.23
N ASP A 79 9.10 -9.57 -7.64
CA ASP A 79 10.21 -9.40 -6.71
C ASP A 79 11.29 -8.47 -7.28
N GLY A 80 11.95 -7.77 -6.37
CA GLY A 80 13.01 -6.84 -6.71
C GLY A 80 13.87 -6.47 -5.52
N SER A 81 14.87 -5.66 -5.78
CA SER A 81 15.74 -5.12 -4.75
C SER A 81 16.11 -3.66 -5.03
N LEU A 82 16.27 -2.91 -3.96
CA LEU A 82 16.80 -1.56 -3.97
C LEU A 82 18.15 -1.57 -3.27
N ARG A 83 19.23 -1.19 -3.99
CA ARG A 83 20.52 -0.89 -3.38
C ARG A 83 20.57 0.61 -3.09
N ILE A 84 20.63 0.97 -1.84
CA ILE A 84 20.64 2.37 -1.40
C ILE A 84 21.95 3.04 -1.82
N ASP A 85 21.83 4.20 -2.46
CA ASP A 85 22.88 5.19 -2.62
C ASP A 85 22.57 6.35 -1.68
N ILE A 86 23.37 6.50 -0.63
CA ILE A 86 23.08 7.48 0.42
C ILE A 86 23.10 8.92 -0.09
N ALA A 87 23.96 9.23 -1.07
CA ALA A 87 24.03 10.58 -1.65
C ALA A 87 22.75 10.86 -2.46
N ALA A 88 22.31 9.92 -3.29
CA ALA A 88 21.08 10.04 -4.06
C ALA A 88 19.84 10.11 -3.15
N ALA A 89 19.80 9.28 -2.10
CA ALA A 89 18.71 9.29 -1.12
C ALA A 89 18.59 10.63 -0.37
N ARG A 90 19.72 11.18 0.06
CA ARG A 90 19.76 12.51 0.71
C ARG A 90 19.36 13.63 -0.25
N ALA A 91 19.83 13.60 -1.50
CA ALA A 91 19.45 14.58 -2.52
C ALA A 91 17.94 14.55 -2.80
N LEU A 92 17.33 13.36 -2.84
CA LEU A 92 15.88 13.19 -2.98
C LEU A 92 15.15 13.81 -1.77
N MET A 93 15.61 13.53 -0.56
CA MET A 93 15.03 14.12 0.66
C MET A 93 15.09 15.65 0.65
N GLU A 94 16.24 16.23 0.33
CA GLU A 94 16.41 17.69 0.21
C GLU A 94 15.43 18.28 -0.83
N ALA A 95 15.33 17.66 -1.99
CA ALA A 95 14.43 18.08 -3.05
C ALA A 95 12.94 17.98 -2.65
N ALA A 96 12.60 17.01 -1.80
CA ALA A 96 11.27 16.85 -1.23
C ALA A 96 11.00 17.78 -0.01
N GLY A 97 12.00 18.53 0.46
CA GLY A 97 11.90 19.39 1.62
C GLY A 97 12.07 18.68 2.98
N ALA A 98 12.61 17.46 2.97
CA ALA A 98 12.86 16.66 4.17
C ALA A 98 14.31 16.83 4.69
N ASP A 99 14.53 16.46 5.95
CA ASP A 99 15.85 16.54 6.59
C ASP A 99 16.74 15.35 6.18
N PRO A 100 17.77 15.55 5.33
CA PRO A 100 18.63 14.47 4.85
C PRO A 100 19.52 13.87 5.96
N THR A 101 19.67 14.55 7.10
CA THR A 101 20.51 14.05 8.21
C THR A 101 19.87 12.88 8.95
N LEU A 102 18.59 12.60 8.71
CA LEU A 102 17.90 11.40 9.24
C LEU A 102 18.47 10.11 8.66
N LEU A 103 19.12 10.17 7.50
CA LEU A 103 19.73 9.00 6.86
C LEU A 103 21.20 8.88 7.25
N PRO A 104 21.59 7.87 8.06
CA PRO A 104 22.98 7.66 8.45
C PRO A 104 23.84 7.10 7.30
N ASP A 105 25.14 7.38 7.32
CA ASP A 105 26.09 6.91 6.30
C ASP A 105 26.14 5.38 6.19
N SER A 106 25.79 4.67 7.26
CA SER A 106 25.74 3.20 7.29
C SER A 106 24.71 2.58 6.34
N LEU A 107 23.78 3.38 5.81
CA LEU A 107 22.82 2.92 4.80
C LEU A 107 23.42 2.80 3.40
N ASP A 108 24.60 3.39 3.16
CA ASP A 108 25.21 3.35 1.83
C ASP A 108 25.53 1.92 1.41
N GLY A 109 25.03 1.53 0.24
CA GLY A 109 25.17 0.19 -0.30
C GLY A 109 24.27 -0.88 0.33
N ALA A 110 23.46 -0.54 1.33
CA ALA A 110 22.48 -1.46 1.92
C ALA A 110 21.50 -1.93 0.84
N VAL A 111 21.11 -3.21 0.90
CA VAL A 111 20.17 -3.81 -0.06
C VAL A 111 18.87 -4.17 0.65
N VAL A 112 17.77 -3.67 0.13
CA VAL A 112 16.41 -3.99 0.57
C VAL A 112 15.77 -4.88 -0.50
N HIS A 113 15.23 -6.02 -0.10
CA HIS A 113 14.50 -6.93 -0.99
C HIS A 113 13.00 -6.80 -0.76
N VAL A 114 12.25 -6.74 -1.85
CA VAL A 114 10.79 -6.65 -1.81
C VAL A 114 10.20 -7.81 -2.60
N ALA A 115 9.23 -8.50 -2.01
CA ALA A 115 8.42 -9.52 -2.66
C ALA A 115 6.93 -9.18 -2.52
N VAL A 116 6.25 -9.19 -3.66
CA VAL A 116 4.79 -9.06 -3.76
C VAL A 116 4.26 -10.39 -4.25
N PHE A 117 3.31 -10.97 -3.53
CA PHE A 117 2.76 -12.28 -3.85
C PHE A 117 1.59 -12.16 -4.82
N PRO A 118 1.30 -13.21 -5.61
CA PRO A 118 0.13 -13.24 -6.47
C PRO A 118 -1.15 -12.99 -5.69
N GLY A 119 -2.08 -12.27 -6.31
CA GLY A 119 -3.39 -11.96 -5.75
C GLY A 119 -4.52 -12.33 -6.68
N VAL A 120 -5.74 -12.03 -6.27
CA VAL A 120 -6.96 -12.26 -7.03
C VAL A 120 -7.79 -11.00 -7.08
N GLN A 121 -8.28 -10.67 -8.27
CA GLN A 121 -9.25 -9.61 -8.50
C GLN A 121 -10.56 -10.21 -8.95
N GLN A 122 -11.65 -9.81 -8.32
CA GLN A 122 -13.02 -10.16 -8.67
C GLN A 122 -13.78 -8.89 -9.03
N ASN A 123 -14.54 -8.92 -10.13
CA ASN A 123 -15.35 -7.79 -10.56
C ASN A 123 -16.81 -8.22 -10.73
N TRP A 124 -17.72 -7.39 -10.25
CA TRP A 124 -19.16 -7.47 -10.46
C TRP A 124 -19.58 -6.31 -11.34
N GLY A 125 -19.52 -6.53 -12.66
CA GLY A 125 -19.66 -5.50 -13.67
C GLY A 125 -18.61 -4.40 -13.49
N GLU A 126 -19.04 -3.17 -13.65
CA GLU A 126 -18.26 -1.96 -13.37
C GLU A 126 -18.53 -1.39 -11.96
N ALA A 127 -19.46 -2.03 -11.20
CA ALA A 127 -19.93 -1.49 -9.94
C ALA A 127 -18.98 -1.77 -8.78
N TYR A 128 -18.49 -3.01 -8.65
CA TYR A 128 -17.68 -3.42 -7.51
C TYR A 128 -16.45 -4.20 -7.94
N THR A 129 -15.35 -3.98 -7.22
CA THR A 129 -14.11 -4.74 -7.37
C THR A 129 -13.61 -5.16 -5.99
N LEU A 130 -13.34 -6.45 -5.81
CA LEU A 130 -12.63 -6.99 -4.66
C LEU A 130 -11.25 -7.46 -5.10
N MET A 131 -10.21 -6.87 -4.52
CA MET A 131 -8.82 -7.33 -4.66
C MET A 131 -8.35 -7.96 -3.35
N GLN A 132 -7.61 -9.05 -3.44
CA GLN A 132 -7.02 -9.71 -2.29
C GLN A 132 -5.67 -10.31 -2.66
N ALA A 133 -4.67 -10.09 -1.82
CA ALA A 133 -3.33 -10.60 -2.00
C ALA A 133 -2.66 -10.82 -0.64
N PRO A 134 -1.77 -11.82 -0.50
CA PRO A 134 -0.96 -11.93 0.69
C PRO A 134 -0.16 -10.64 0.93
N SER A 135 0.03 -10.29 2.19
CA SER A 135 0.82 -9.12 2.59
C SER A 135 2.21 -9.17 1.92
N PRO A 136 2.67 -8.10 1.28
CA PRO A 136 4.02 -8.04 0.73
C PRO A 136 5.04 -8.22 1.85
N MET A 137 6.22 -8.66 1.46
CA MET A 137 7.35 -8.89 2.37
C MET A 137 8.51 -8.00 1.96
N VAL A 138 9.08 -7.31 2.94
CA VAL A 138 10.31 -6.54 2.74
C VAL A 138 11.37 -7.08 3.71
N ASP A 139 12.49 -7.49 3.15
CA ASP A 139 13.69 -7.91 3.90
C ASP A 139 14.76 -6.83 3.80
N TYR A 140 15.26 -6.39 4.95
CA TYR A 140 16.25 -5.31 5.04
C TYR A 140 17.32 -5.64 6.10
N PRO A 141 18.54 -5.08 5.97
CA PRO A 141 19.60 -5.27 6.97
C PRO A 141 19.16 -4.84 8.38
N GLU A 142 19.59 -5.57 9.40
CA GLU A 142 19.24 -5.31 10.80
C GLU A 142 19.77 -3.96 11.32
N GLU A 143 20.81 -3.44 10.69
CA GLU A 143 21.40 -2.15 11.02
C GLU A 143 20.53 -0.95 10.59
N ILE A 144 19.48 -1.19 9.79
CA ILE A 144 18.54 -0.15 9.36
C ILE A 144 17.65 0.25 10.54
N ASP A 145 17.72 1.52 10.91
CA ASP A 145 16.76 2.13 11.84
C ASP A 145 15.44 2.43 11.11
N ALA A 146 14.49 1.50 11.24
CA ALA A 146 13.19 1.61 10.60
C ALA A 146 12.37 2.83 11.08
N GLN A 147 12.59 3.29 12.34
CA GLN A 147 11.94 4.49 12.86
C GLN A 147 12.49 5.75 12.18
N ALA A 148 13.82 5.86 12.03
CA ALA A 148 14.44 6.99 11.34
C ALA A 148 14.02 7.05 9.86
N LEU A 149 13.96 5.88 9.17
CA LEU A 149 13.44 5.81 7.81
C LEU A 149 11.96 6.19 7.72
N GLY A 150 11.17 5.79 8.69
CA GLY A 150 9.75 6.16 8.77
C GLY A 150 9.57 7.67 8.98
N GLU A 151 10.35 8.29 9.86
CA GLU A 151 10.37 9.75 10.04
C GLU A 151 10.77 10.46 8.74
N ALA A 152 11.80 9.96 8.06
CA ALA A 152 12.23 10.48 6.75
C ALA A 152 11.12 10.37 5.70
N ALA A 153 10.46 9.21 5.60
CA ALA A 153 9.35 9.00 4.67
C ALA A 153 8.16 9.95 4.94
N LEU A 154 7.81 10.16 6.21
CA LEU A 154 6.76 11.11 6.60
C LEU A 154 7.11 12.55 6.19
N GLN A 155 8.37 12.97 6.36
CA GLN A 155 8.81 14.30 5.91
C GLN A 155 8.78 14.43 4.39
N VAL A 156 9.19 13.39 3.65
CA VAL A 156 9.09 13.36 2.18
C VAL A 156 7.63 13.47 1.72
N LEU A 157 6.68 12.92 2.47
CA LEU A 157 5.24 13.07 2.23
C LEU A 157 4.68 14.43 2.68
N GLY A 158 5.52 15.34 3.21
CA GLY A 158 5.15 16.69 3.58
C GLY A 158 4.72 16.90 5.04
N THR A 159 4.90 15.88 5.89
CA THR A 159 4.64 16.02 7.32
C THR A 159 5.72 16.91 7.96
N GLU A 160 5.30 17.87 8.77
CA GLU A 160 6.22 18.75 9.51
C GLU A 160 7.18 17.92 10.39
N PRO A 161 8.47 18.32 10.53
CA PRO A 161 9.50 17.49 11.19
C PRO A 161 9.15 17.06 12.62
N GLN A 162 8.55 17.93 13.43
CA GLN A 162 8.16 17.59 14.81
C GLN A 162 7.03 16.59 14.84
N GLU A 163 6.06 16.74 13.95
CA GLU A 163 4.92 15.82 13.82
C GLU A 163 5.37 14.47 13.22
N ALA A 164 6.24 14.49 12.23
CA ALA A 164 6.83 13.28 11.64
C ALA A 164 7.55 12.45 12.72
N ARG A 165 8.34 13.08 13.56
CA ARG A 165 9.01 12.42 14.69
C ARG A 165 8.02 11.84 15.68
N ARG A 166 6.99 12.59 16.05
CA ARG A 166 5.95 12.14 16.97
C ARG A 166 5.20 10.92 16.42
N ILE A 167 4.82 10.95 15.16
CA ILE A 167 4.17 9.83 14.49
C ILE A 167 5.12 8.63 14.43
N ALA A 168 6.37 8.84 14.00
CA ALA A 168 7.37 7.78 13.85
C ALA A 168 7.64 7.01 15.16
N GLN A 169 7.60 7.70 16.31
CA GLN A 169 7.77 7.10 17.62
C GLN A 169 6.58 6.21 18.07
N ASN A 170 5.41 6.39 17.46
CA ASN A 170 4.18 5.69 17.85
C ASN A 170 3.76 4.59 16.85
N ILE A 171 4.49 4.42 15.75
CA ILE A 171 4.23 3.41 14.73
C ILE A 171 5.15 2.20 14.93
N ASP A 172 4.59 1.01 14.81
CA ASP A 172 5.36 -0.22 14.62
C ASP A 172 5.77 -0.34 13.15
N TRP A 173 6.98 0.06 12.85
CA TRP A 173 7.54 0.08 11.49
C TRP A 173 7.82 -1.31 10.91
N ALA A 174 7.77 -2.36 11.71
CA ALA A 174 7.87 -3.73 11.21
C ALA A 174 6.56 -4.23 10.60
N SER A 175 5.44 -3.51 10.83
CA SER A 175 4.11 -4.01 10.46
C SER A 175 3.17 -2.95 9.88
N THR A 176 3.54 -1.66 9.85
CA THR A 176 2.65 -0.58 9.40
C THR A 176 3.06 -0.04 8.03
N LEU A 177 2.13 -0.08 7.07
CA LEU A 177 2.28 0.51 5.76
C LEU A 177 1.71 1.94 5.74
N LEU A 178 2.54 2.91 5.35
CA LEU A 178 2.06 4.27 5.07
C LEU A 178 1.22 4.28 3.80
N LEU A 179 0.06 4.93 3.86
CA LEU A 179 -0.81 5.19 2.72
C LEU A 179 -0.85 6.68 2.43
N PRO A 180 -0.13 7.18 1.42
CA PRO A 180 -0.24 8.57 1.00
C PRO A 180 -1.62 8.84 0.38
N ILE A 181 -2.37 9.75 0.98
CA ILE A 181 -3.74 10.10 0.55
C ILE A 181 -3.76 11.56 0.07
N PRO A 182 -4.12 11.81 -1.21
CA PRO A 182 -4.27 13.17 -1.73
C PRO A 182 -5.37 13.95 -0.97
N SER A 183 -5.00 14.94 -0.18
CA SER A 183 -5.92 15.62 0.74
C SER A 183 -7.06 16.39 0.06
N GLU A 184 -6.87 16.82 -1.19
CA GLU A 184 -7.92 17.50 -1.97
C GLU A 184 -8.79 16.56 -2.82
N ALA A 185 -8.49 15.28 -2.85
CA ALA A 185 -9.23 14.31 -3.65
C ALA A 185 -9.98 13.29 -2.80
N VAL A 186 -9.42 12.89 -1.66
CA VAL A 186 -9.92 11.79 -0.85
C VAL A 186 -9.82 12.11 0.64
N THR A 187 -10.88 11.82 1.39
CA THR A 187 -10.83 11.72 2.85
C THR A 187 -10.72 10.27 3.29
N PHE A 188 -10.30 10.05 4.52
CA PHE A 188 -10.19 8.71 5.09
C PHE A 188 -10.65 8.68 6.54
N ASN A 189 -11.17 7.51 6.93
CA ASN A 189 -11.52 7.21 8.30
C ASN A 189 -11.04 5.80 8.66
N GLU A 190 -10.61 5.63 9.92
CA GLU A 190 -10.38 4.32 10.47
C GLU A 190 -11.73 3.71 10.87
N VAL A 191 -12.01 2.51 10.40
CA VAL A 191 -13.28 1.80 10.60
C VAL A 191 -13.04 0.32 10.92
N LEU A 192 -14.02 -0.30 11.56
CA LEU A 192 -14.02 -1.75 11.75
C LEU A 192 -14.54 -2.42 10.48
N ILE A 193 -13.73 -3.29 9.88
CA ILE A 193 -14.04 -4.04 8.65
C ILE A 193 -13.75 -5.51 8.90
N ASP A 194 -14.70 -6.39 8.68
CA ASP A 194 -14.52 -7.84 8.84
C ASP A 194 -13.90 -8.24 10.22
N GLY A 195 -14.26 -7.49 11.25
CA GLY A 195 -13.79 -7.70 12.62
C GLY A 195 -12.38 -7.17 12.94
N VAL A 196 -11.73 -6.48 12.00
CA VAL A 196 -10.42 -5.86 12.19
C VAL A 196 -10.45 -4.37 11.87
N SER A 197 -9.46 -3.62 12.36
CA SER A 197 -9.32 -2.20 11.99
C SER A 197 -8.84 -2.10 10.55
N GLY A 198 -9.50 -1.24 9.77
CA GLY A 198 -9.16 -0.92 8.40
C GLY A 198 -9.41 0.55 8.09
N VAL A 199 -9.29 0.91 6.82
CA VAL A 199 -9.42 2.27 6.34
C VAL A 199 -10.54 2.37 5.32
N ALA A 200 -11.46 3.32 5.51
CA ALA A 200 -12.43 3.75 4.51
C ALA A 200 -11.90 4.99 3.78
N LEU A 201 -11.90 4.94 2.46
CA LEU A 201 -11.47 6.01 1.56
C LEU A 201 -12.69 6.57 0.83
N GLU A 202 -12.93 7.87 0.98
CA GLU A 202 -14.09 8.55 0.40
C GLU A 202 -13.63 9.69 -0.53
N PRO A 203 -13.87 9.58 -1.85
CA PRO A 203 -13.64 10.68 -2.77
C PRO A 203 -14.46 11.92 -2.39
N LEU A 204 -13.85 13.11 -2.46
CA LEU A 204 -14.50 14.38 -2.11
C LEU A 204 -15.61 14.78 -3.09
N ASP A 205 -15.61 14.25 -4.29
CA ASP A 205 -16.71 14.44 -5.27
C ASP A 205 -17.96 13.63 -4.94
N GLY A 206 -17.90 12.79 -3.91
CA GLY A 206 -19.02 12.00 -3.42
C GLY A 206 -19.36 10.77 -4.28
N ASN A 207 -18.52 10.43 -5.26
CA ASN A 207 -18.75 9.30 -6.16
C ASN A 207 -17.79 8.14 -5.83
N GLY A 208 -18.37 7.03 -5.39
CA GLY A 208 -17.61 5.83 -5.11
C GLY A 208 -17.00 5.80 -3.71
N GLY A 209 -16.07 4.90 -3.53
CA GLY A 209 -15.34 4.70 -2.29
C GLY A 209 -14.57 3.39 -2.29
N ALA A 210 -13.74 3.22 -1.28
CA ALA A 210 -13.00 1.98 -1.08
C ALA A 210 -12.82 1.67 0.40
N LEU A 211 -12.76 0.39 0.70
CA LEU A 211 -12.35 -0.15 2.00
C LEU A 211 -11.04 -0.90 1.82
N MET A 212 -10.11 -0.72 2.74
CA MET A 212 -8.86 -1.47 2.78
C MET A 212 -8.64 -2.04 4.18
N TRP A 213 -8.35 -3.33 4.27
CA TRP A 213 -8.06 -3.99 5.55
C TRP A 213 -7.08 -5.15 5.35
N GLN A 214 -6.51 -5.59 6.44
CA GLN A 214 -5.66 -6.78 6.48
C GLN A 214 -6.23 -7.76 7.50
N LYS A 215 -6.38 -9.01 7.09
CA LYS A 215 -6.83 -10.10 7.97
C LYS A 215 -6.08 -11.38 7.62
N ASP A 216 -5.57 -12.06 8.63
CA ASP A 216 -4.88 -13.35 8.50
C ASP A 216 -3.75 -13.37 7.46
N GLY A 217 -3.02 -12.26 7.36
CA GLY A 217 -1.89 -12.12 6.43
C GLY A 217 -2.28 -11.75 5.00
N VAL A 218 -3.56 -11.51 4.73
CA VAL A 218 -4.08 -11.09 3.42
C VAL A 218 -4.57 -9.65 3.48
N ILE A 219 -4.18 -8.85 2.50
CA ILE A 219 -4.69 -7.49 2.28
C ILE A 219 -5.88 -7.58 1.33
N TYR A 220 -6.96 -6.93 1.71
CA TYR A 220 -8.19 -6.79 0.93
C TYR A 220 -8.44 -5.34 0.57
N MET A 221 -8.96 -5.11 -0.62
CA MET A 221 -9.50 -3.82 -1.05
C MET A 221 -10.82 -4.06 -1.78
N LEU A 222 -11.91 -3.54 -1.22
CA LEU A 222 -13.23 -3.51 -1.85
C LEU A 222 -13.55 -2.09 -2.28
N SER A 223 -13.85 -1.89 -3.55
CA SER A 223 -14.11 -0.57 -4.12
C SER A 223 -15.40 -0.54 -4.95
N THR A 224 -15.96 0.66 -5.05
CA THR A 224 -17.12 0.97 -5.92
C THR A 224 -16.91 2.31 -6.61
N HIS A 225 -17.45 2.46 -7.82
CA HIS A 225 -17.42 3.72 -8.56
C HIS A 225 -18.68 4.57 -8.34
N ASN A 226 -19.80 3.95 -7.96
CA ASN A 226 -21.10 4.61 -7.89
C ASN A 226 -21.82 4.47 -6.55
N GLY A 227 -21.24 3.72 -5.60
CA GLY A 227 -21.80 3.49 -4.28
C GLY A 227 -21.13 4.33 -3.20
N THR A 228 -21.34 3.96 -1.95
CA THR A 228 -20.77 4.62 -0.78
C THR A 228 -19.95 3.62 0.06
N THR A 229 -19.07 4.13 0.92
CA THR A 229 -18.33 3.29 1.88
C THR A 229 -19.27 2.61 2.88
N ALA A 230 -20.41 3.21 3.22
CA ALA A 230 -21.44 2.59 4.06
C ALA A 230 -22.05 1.34 3.40
N GLU A 231 -22.32 1.39 2.10
CA GLU A 231 -22.76 0.21 1.33
C GLU A 231 -21.69 -0.86 1.27
N LEU A 232 -20.43 -0.47 1.06
CA LEU A 232 -19.31 -1.42 1.07
C LEU A 232 -19.15 -2.13 2.41
N LEU A 233 -19.33 -1.42 3.54
CA LEU A 233 -19.29 -2.02 4.87
C LEU A 233 -20.40 -3.08 5.05
N MET A 234 -21.61 -2.80 4.57
CA MET A 234 -22.71 -3.78 4.58
C MET A 234 -22.42 -5.01 3.71
N LEU A 235 -21.77 -4.81 2.56
CA LEU A 235 -21.38 -5.90 1.67
C LEU A 235 -20.31 -6.80 2.30
N VAL A 236 -19.36 -6.22 3.03
CA VAL A 236 -18.32 -7.00 3.72
C VAL A 236 -18.88 -7.93 4.78
N ASP A 237 -20.04 -7.62 5.40
CA ASP A 237 -20.70 -8.52 6.34
C ASP A 237 -21.10 -9.87 5.70
N SER A 238 -21.17 -9.93 4.36
CA SER A 238 -21.44 -11.14 3.59
C SER A 238 -20.20 -11.79 2.98
N ILE A 239 -18.99 -11.36 3.40
CA ILE A 239 -17.75 -11.95 2.87
C ILE A 239 -17.61 -13.38 3.39
N ASP A 240 -17.54 -14.32 2.46
CA ASP A 240 -17.45 -15.76 2.75
C ASP A 240 -15.99 -16.19 2.93
N ASN A 241 -15.80 -17.15 3.81
CA ASN A 241 -14.51 -17.80 4.02
C ASN A 241 -14.34 -18.96 3.05
#